data_aa1280cf308db0832890d01bbac69c47
#
_entry.id   aa1280cf308db0832890d01bbac69c47
#
_cell.length_a   1.000
_cell.length_b   1.000
_cell.length_c   1.000
_cell.angle_alpha   90.00
_cell.angle_beta   90.00
_cell.angle_gamma   90.00
#
_symmetry.space_group_name_H-M   'P 1'
#
loop_
_entity.id
_entity.type
_entity.pdbx_description
1 polymer ?
#
loop_
_entity_poly.entity_id
_entity_poly.type
_entity_poly.pdbx_seq_one_letter_code
_entity_poly.pdbx_strand_id
1 'polypeptide(L)'
;LIIDPIPLPAFVTIEQLPPLLTRGNMSTYALKADFHPRFIDFSVSWFDGYNPMPGIALTRFILELEHVIPVIDVGLSVKPYRNQVLGADFETIAGPFGLRGELAWSRPLLSPDQKEYVPFAELDWVLGADWSSGIWRFTGEYSGKRVLDFFPSTAEPILGTQMDLAALAPLLLVPGFDPETYIKQQVGAFNRLYNNQLHEYYHSAGLRIEAELLYGKLLPSVTTLCNFTSRDLLIMPEVRVKPSDGLTLTVGAEIYSGKKGSLYDIVNDFMNGAYVSL
;
A
#
# COMPACT_ATOMS: atom_id res chain seq x y z
N LEU A 1 -8.68 12.72 -12.41
CA LEU A 1 -9.23 12.34 -11.08
C LEU A 1 -8.78 13.41 -10.09
N ILE A 2 -9.69 14.25 -9.65
CA ILE A 2 -9.46 15.14 -8.50
C ILE A 2 -9.75 14.23 -7.29
N ILE A 3 -8.71 13.72 -6.67
CA ILE A 3 -8.85 13.06 -5.36
C ILE A 3 -9.04 14.21 -4.39
N ASP A 4 -10.21 14.29 -3.78
CA ASP A 4 -10.42 15.21 -2.67
C ASP A 4 -9.38 14.88 -1.60
N PRO A 5 -8.63 15.88 -1.11
CA PRO A 5 -7.59 15.63 -0.13
C PRO A 5 -8.22 15.00 1.13
N ILE A 6 -7.56 14.00 1.71
CA ILE A 6 -7.96 13.45 3.00
C ILE A 6 -8.20 14.62 3.95
N PRO A 7 -9.40 14.76 4.53
CA PRO A 7 -9.69 15.89 5.40
C PRO A 7 -8.77 15.83 6.62
N LEU A 8 -7.83 16.77 6.69
CA LEU A 8 -6.95 16.93 7.84
C LEU A 8 -7.58 17.91 8.84
N PRO A 9 -7.38 17.72 10.15
CA PRO A 9 -7.75 18.71 11.16
C PRO A 9 -7.11 20.06 10.84
N ALA A 10 -7.77 21.17 11.20
CA ALA A 10 -7.31 22.52 10.91
C ALA A 10 -5.92 22.86 11.49
N PHE A 11 -5.47 22.13 12.52
CA PHE A 11 -4.16 22.28 13.14
C PHE A 11 -3.06 21.41 12.51
N VAL A 12 -3.38 20.59 11.50
CA VAL A 12 -2.41 19.77 10.79
C VAL A 12 -2.11 20.41 9.45
N THR A 13 -0.85 20.73 9.21
CA THR A 13 -0.36 21.29 7.96
C THR A 13 0.56 20.30 7.27
N ILE A 14 0.28 20.00 6.00
CA ILE A 14 1.24 19.29 5.16
C ILE A 14 2.21 20.31 4.58
N GLU A 15 3.46 20.24 5.02
CA GLU A 15 4.52 21.07 4.47
C GLU A 15 4.84 20.64 3.03
N GLN A 16 5.03 21.63 2.16
CA GLN A 16 5.37 21.34 0.76
C GLN A 16 6.66 20.52 0.68
N LEU A 17 6.62 19.49 -0.16
CA LEU A 17 7.80 18.70 -0.51
C LEU A 17 8.91 19.63 -1.02
N PRO A 18 10.13 19.58 -0.45
CA PRO A 18 11.26 20.18 -1.12
C PRO A 18 11.39 19.53 -2.51
N PRO A 19 11.73 20.28 -3.56
CA PRO A 19 11.87 19.73 -4.90
C PRO A 19 12.89 18.59 -4.88
N LEU A 20 12.40 17.35 -4.97
CA LEU A 20 13.18 16.12 -4.88
C LEU A 20 14.18 15.96 -6.04
N LEU A 21 14.05 16.75 -7.10
CA LEU A 21 14.64 16.48 -8.40
C LEU A 21 15.95 17.24 -8.69
N THR A 22 16.51 18.01 -7.76
CA THR A 22 17.65 18.89 -8.08
C THR A 22 19.01 18.49 -7.52
N ARG A 23 19.15 17.32 -6.85
CA ARG A 23 20.45 16.92 -6.30
C ARG A 23 20.95 15.64 -6.98
N GLY A 24 22.15 15.73 -7.56
CA GLY A 24 22.86 14.63 -8.22
C GLY A 24 23.19 13.40 -7.37
N ASN A 25 22.73 13.35 -6.12
CA ASN A 25 22.91 12.22 -5.20
C ASN A 25 21.72 11.24 -5.20
N MET A 26 20.76 11.38 -6.12
CA MET A 26 19.58 10.53 -6.22
C MET A 26 19.75 9.38 -7.22
N SER A 27 20.95 8.86 -7.38
CA SER A 27 21.19 7.74 -8.26
C SER A 27 20.43 6.51 -7.79
N THR A 28 19.71 5.88 -8.70
CA THR A 28 19.03 4.61 -8.53
C THR A 28 19.69 3.59 -9.44
N TYR A 29 19.96 2.42 -8.93
CA TYR A 29 20.60 1.33 -9.65
C TYR A 29 19.65 0.13 -9.67
N ALA A 30 19.57 -0.55 -10.79
CA ALA A 30 18.85 -1.81 -10.93
C ALA A 30 19.62 -2.74 -11.86
N LEU A 31 19.67 -4.00 -11.48
CA LEU A 31 20.20 -5.09 -12.29
C LEU A 31 19.18 -6.20 -12.31
N LYS A 32 19.00 -6.82 -13.48
CA LYS A 32 18.18 -8.02 -13.64
C LYS A 32 18.91 -9.00 -14.55
N ALA A 33 18.85 -10.28 -14.21
CA ALA A 33 19.35 -11.37 -15.03
C ALA A 33 18.20 -12.35 -15.27
N ASP A 34 17.88 -12.58 -16.53
CA ASP A 34 16.82 -13.49 -16.98
C ASP A 34 17.45 -14.79 -17.50
N PHE A 35 16.84 -15.92 -17.16
CA PHE A 35 17.28 -17.26 -17.51
C PHE A 35 16.10 -18.02 -18.10
N HIS A 36 16.30 -18.67 -19.25
CA HIS A 36 15.25 -19.36 -20.03
C HIS A 36 15.62 -20.84 -20.28
N PRO A 37 15.80 -21.67 -19.23
CA PRO A 37 15.95 -23.11 -19.45
C PRO A 37 14.62 -23.71 -19.96
N ARG A 38 14.68 -24.91 -20.52
CA ARG A 38 13.61 -25.51 -21.32
C ARG A 38 12.23 -25.60 -20.63
N PHE A 39 12.18 -25.68 -19.31
CA PHE A 39 10.94 -25.98 -18.58
C PHE A 39 10.46 -24.87 -17.65
N ILE A 40 11.28 -23.86 -17.42
CA ILE A 40 11.00 -22.79 -16.49
C ILE A 40 11.74 -21.53 -16.90
N ASP A 41 11.06 -20.42 -16.94
CA ASP A 41 11.68 -19.10 -17.01
C ASP A 41 11.84 -18.57 -15.60
N PHE A 42 13.01 -18.01 -15.25
CA PHE A 42 13.21 -17.38 -13.97
C PHE A 42 14.14 -16.18 -14.08
N SER A 43 14.01 -15.26 -13.16
CA SER A 43 14.92 -14.13 -13.06
C SER A 43 15.39 -13.89 -11.63
N VAL A 44 16.49 -13.17 -11.51
CA VAL A 44 16.96 -12.56 -10.27
C VAL A 44 17.21 -11.09 -10.50
N SER A 45 16.87 -10.28 -9.51
CA SER A 45 16.97 -8.83 -9.62
C SER A 45 17.55 -8.21 -8.35
N TRP A 46 18.22 -7.08 -8.53
CA TRP A 46 18.69 -6.23 -7.45
C TRP A 46 18.36 -4.78 -7.76
N PHE A 47 17.90 -4.07 -6.74
CA PHE A 47 17.59 -2.65 -6.80
C PHE A 47 18.21 -1.94 -5.59
N ASP A 48 18.77 -0.76 -5.81
CA ASP A 48 19.21 0.17 -4.78
C ASP A 48 18.81 1.59 -5.19
N GLY A 49 17.86 2.16 -4.48
CA GLY A 49 17.32 3.47 -4.83
C GLY A 49 16.30 3.99 -3.83
N TYR A 50 15.66 5.08 -4.20
CA TYR A 50 14.57 5.62 -3.41
C TYR A 50 13.31 4.79 -3.60
N ASN A 51 12.63 4.49 -2.48
CA ASN A 51 11.31 3.85 -2.54
C ASN A 51 10.33 4.80 -3.23
N PRO A 52 9.53 4.33 -4.22
CA PRO A 52 8.51 5.15 -4.87
C PRO A 52 7.41 5.62 -3.91
N MET A 53 7.22 4.92 -2.80
CA MET A 53 6.27 5.28 -1.74
C MET A 53 7.03 5.88 -0.55
N PRO A 54 7.07 7.21 -0.44
CA PRO A 54 7.72 7.87 0.68
C PRO A 54 6.89 7.73 1.96
N GLY A 55 7.51 7.88 3.11
CA GLY A 55 6.81 7.91 4.38
C GLY A 55 6.47 9.32 4.84
N ILE A 56 5.61 9.41 5.85
CA ILE A 56 5.18 10.67 6.48
C ILE A 56 5.99 10.88 7.76
N ALA A 57 6.63 12.04 7.89
CA ALA A 57 7.41 12.43 9.06
C ALA A 57 6.76 13.61 9.79
N LEU A 58 6.87 13.62 11.11
CA LEU A 58 6.59 14.79 11.93
C LEU A 58 7.77 15.78 11.78
N THR A 59 7.49 16.99 11.30
CA THR A 59 8.50 18.03 11.06
C THR A 59 8.39 19.20 12.05
N ARG A 60 7.20 19.43 12.58
CA ARG A 60 6.93 20.50 13.53
C ARG A 60 5.87 20.06 14.53
N PHE A 61 6.12 20.37 15.78
CA PHE A 61 5.13 20.25 16.85
C PHE A 61 5.23 21.48 17.74
N ILE A 62 4.14 22.26 17.87
CA ILE A 62 4.03 23.41 18.74
C ILE A 62 2.80 23.21 19.62
N LEU A 63 2.99 23.34 20.93
CA LEU A 63 1.93 23.31 21.92
C LEU A 63 2.04 24.55 22.81
N GLU A 64 1.07 25.45 22.69
CA GLU A 64 0.97 26.64 23.51
C GLU A 64 -0.18 26.49 24.53
N LEU A 65 0.16 26.43 25.81
CA LEU A 65 -0.80 26.27 26.93
C LEU A 65 -1.20 27.59 27.56
N GLU A 66 -0.57 28.72 27.16
CA GLU A 66 -0.79 30.06 27.76
C GLU A 66 -2.14 30.67 27.34
N HIS A 67 -2.82 30.11 26.37
CA HIS A 67 -4.13 30.58 25.89
C HIS A 67 -5.27 29.85 26.62
N VAL A 68 -6.45 30.50 26.68
CA VAL A 68 -7.69 29.91 27.25
C VAL A 68 -8.05 28.60 26.54
N ILE A 69 -7.70 28.49 25.26
CA ILE A 69 -7.80 27.27 24.47
C ILE A 69 -6.37 26.91 24.03
N PRO A 70 -5.86 25.71 24.37
CA PRO A 70 -4.54 25.28 23.92
C PRO A 70 -4.43 25.34 22.40
N VAL A 71 -3.35 25.93 21.90
CA VAL A 71 -3.05 25.95 20.46
C VAL A 71 -2.06 24.84 20.18
N ILE A 72 -2.43 23.97 19.24
CA ILE A 72 -1.57 22.91 18.72
C ILE A 72 -1.34 23.17 17.24
N ASP A 73 -0.07 23.10 16.80
CA ASP A 73 0.31 23.15 15.39
C ASP A 73 1.21 21.96 15.09
N VAL A 74 0.76 21.12 14.15
CA VAL A 74 1.44 19.89 13.74
C VAL A 74 1.84 20.03 12.27
N GLY A 75 3.14 20.03 12.00
CA GLY A 75 3.70 19.99 10.66
C GLY A 75 4.05 18.56 10.26
N LEU A 76 3.48 18.08 9.16
CA LEU A 76 3.80 16.80 8.55
C LEU A 76 4.49 17.04 7.19
N SER A 77 5.45 16.19 6.85
CA SER A 77 6.12 16.26 5.56
C SER A 77 6.35 14.85 5.03
N VAL A 78 6.24 14.72 3.72
CA VAL A 78 6.57 13.47 3.03
C VAL A 78 8.08 13.35 2.88
N LYS A 79 8.67 12.26 3.36
CA LYS A 79 10.12 12.02 3.36
C LYS A 79 10.47 10.79 2.54
N PRO A 80 11.30 10.93 1.50
CA PRO A 80 11.83 9.78 0.77
C PRO A 80 12.87 9.03 1.63
N TYR A 81 12.94 7.72 1.44
CA TYR A 81 13.97 6.89 2.01
C TYR A 81 14.55 5.96 0.95
N ARG A 82 15.82 5.57 1.09
CA ARG A 82 16.45 4.59 0.21
C ARG A 82 16.16 3.19 0.68
N ASN A 83 15.96 2.33 -0.31
CA ASN A 83 15.67 0.93 -0.10
C ASN A 83 16.54 0.06 -1.02
N GLN A 84 16.96 -1.09 -0.51
CA GLN A 84 17.57 -2.16 -1.29
C GLN A 84 16.57 -3.29 -1.43
N VAL A 85 16.42 -3.83 -2.63
CA VAL A 85 15.52 -4.97 -2.89
C VAL A 85 16.29 -6.04 -3.64
N LEU A 86 16.21 -7.28 -3.16
CA LEU A 86 16.60 -8.48 -3.87
C LEU A 86 15.33 -9.21 -4.27
N GLY A 87 15.17 -9.48 -5.56
CA GLY A 87 14.02 -10.15 -6.12
C GLY A 87 14.39 -11.40 -6.87
N ALA A 88 13.47 -12.37 -6.88
CA ALA A 88 13.51 -13.51 -7.77
C ALA A 88 12.08 -13.82 -8.24
N ASP A 89 11.93 -14.20 -9.49
CA ASP A 89 10.66 -14.62 -10.05
C ASP A 89 10.83 -15.86 -10.92
N PHE A 90 9.74 -16.61 -11.09
CA PHE A 90 9.68 -17.72 -12.03
C PHE A 90 8.32 -17.82 -12.70
N GLU A 91 8.31 -18.38 -13.90
CA GLU A 91 7.12 -18.76 -14.64
C GLU A 91 7.33 -20.12 -15.31
N THR A 92 6.31 -20.99 -15.28
CA THR A 92 6.33 -22.29 -15.92
C THR A 92 4.93 -22.75 -16.31
N ILE A 93 4.85 -23.77 -17.17
CA ILE A 93 3.60 -24.41 -17.57
C ILE A 93 3.59 -25.85 -17.04
N ALA A 94 2.55 -26.20 -16.27
CA ALA A 94 2.32 -27.54 -15.77
C ALA A 94 0.94 -28.06 -16.20
N GLY A 95 0.92 -28.83 -17.30
CA GLY A 95 -0.31 -29.30 -17.92
C GLY A 95 -1.18 -28.15 -18.42
N PRO A 96 -2.44 -27.99 -17.92
CA PRO A 96 -3.32 -26.89 -18.33
C PRO A 96 -3.11 -25.60 -17.51
N PHE A 97 -2.16 -25.59 -16.58
CA PHE A 97 -1.92 -24.47 -15.66
C PHE A 97 -0.65 -23.71 -16.05
N GLY A 98 -0.77 -22.39 -16.14
CA GLY A 98 0.37 -21.49 -16.02
C GLY A 98 0.64 -21.26 -14.53
N LEU A 99 1.88 -21.43 -14.09
CA LEU A 99 2.30 -21.22 -12.71
C LEU A 99 3.35 -20.13 -12.65
N ARG A 100 3.23 -19.22 -11.70
CA ARG A 100 4.22 -18.17 -11.46
C ARG A 100 4.47 -17.97 -9.97
N GLY A 101 5.64 -17.47 -9.65
CA GLY A 101 5.96 -17.09 -8.28
C GLY A 101 6.97 -15.97 -8.24
N GLU A 102 6.88 -15.16 -7.21
CA GLU A 102 7.75 -14.03 -6.95
C GLU A 102 8.18 -14.03 -5.49
N LEU A 103 9.40 -13.61 -5.25
CA LEU A 103 9.96 -13.41 -3.91
C LEU A 103 10.76 -12.11 -3.92
N ALA A 104 10.52 -11.24 -2.94
CA ALA A 104 11.27 -10.01 -2.77
C ALA A 104 11.68 -9.82 -1.31
N TRP A 105 12.97 -9.60 -1.09
CA TRP A 105 13.48 -9.13 0.18
C TRP A 105 13.81 -7.65 0.07
N SER A 106 13.15 -6.85 0.90
CA SER A 106 13.23 -5.39 0.90
C SER A 106 13.84 -4.89 2.20
N ARG A 107 14.87 -4.05 2.10
CA ARG A 107 15.59 -3.50 3.24
C ARG A 107 15.82 -2.00 3.10
N PRO A 108 15.15 -1.16 3.88
CA PRO A 108 15.49 0.25 4.00
C PRO A 108 16.92 0.45 4.56
N LEU A 109 17.60 1.51 4.12
CA LEU A 109 18.94 1.83 4.63
C LEU A 109 18.93 2.50 6.01
N LEU A 110 17.77 2.96 6.45
CA LEU A 110 17.52 3.50 7.79
C LEU A 110 16.59 2.55 8.54
N SER A 111 16.67 2.58 9.86
CA SER A 111 15.79 1.79 10.74
C SER A 111 14.53 2.59 11.12
N PRO A 112 13.36 1.94 11.28
CA PRO A 112 12.16 2.58 11.83
C PRO A 112 12.34 3.12 13.25
N ASP A 113 13.29 2.57 14.03
CA ASP A 113 13.65 3.11 15.35
C ASP A 113 14.29 4.49 15.27
N GLN A 114 14.99 4.76 14.17
CA GLN A 114 15.66 6.04 13.93
C GLN A 114 14.73 7.07 13.33
N LYS A 115 13.80 6.62 12.48
CA LYS A 115 12.90 7.48 11.70
C LYS A 115 11.51 6.84 11.57
N GLU A 116 10.50 7.49 12.10
CA GLU A 116 9.11 7.05 12.10
C GLU A 116 8.50 6.89 10.71
N TYR A 117 9.12 7.49 9.69
CA TYR A 117 8.66 7.41 8.30
C TYR A 117 9.28 6.26 7.50
N VAL A 118 10.21 5.52 8.08
CA VAL A 118 10.87 4.39 7.42
C VAL A 118 10.19 3.09 7.81
N PRO A 119 9.82 2.22 6.86
CA PRO A 119 9.24 0.91 7.16
C PRO A 119 10.32 -0.07 7.67
N PHE A 120 9.85 -1.20 8.20
CA PHE A 120 10.70 -2.34 8.50
C PHE A 120 11.22 -3.00 7.22
N ALA A 121 12.33 -3.74 7.34
CA ALA A 121 12.69 -4.71 6.33
C ALA A 121 11.62 -5.80 6.24
N GLU A 122 11.38 -6.32 5.05
CA GLU A 122 10.31 -7.29 4.81
C GLU A 122 10.71 -8.33 3.75
N LEU A 123 10.04 -9.46 3.83
CA LEU A 123 10.08 -10.52 2.82
C LEU A 123 8.65 -10.68 2.28
N ASP A 124 8.48 -10.44 0.99
CA ASP A 124 7.23 -10.59 0.28
C ASP A 124 7.30 -11.77 -0.69
N TRP A 125 6.20 -12.50 -0.85
CA TRP A 125 6.08 -13.54 -1.85
C TRP A 125 4.70 -13.58 -2.47
N VAL A 126 4.66 -14.00 -3.73
CA VAL A 126 3.43 -14.26 -4.48
C VAL A 126 3.54 -15.61 -5.17
N LEU A 127 2.47 -16.39 -5.13
CA LEU A 127 2.30 -17.61 -5.91
C LEU A 127 1.00 -17.49 -6.71
N GLY A 128 1.09 -17.64 -8.02
CA GLY A 128 -0.03 -17.49 -8.94
C GLY A 128 -0.23 -18.71 -9.81
N ALA A 129 -1.48 -18.93 -10.19
CA ALA A 129 -1.87 -19.94 -11.15
C ALA A 129 -2.95 -19.40 -12.10
N ASP A 130 -2.79 -19.67 -13.37
CA ASP A 130 -3.75 -19.39 -14.44
C ASP A 130 -4.30 -20.68 -15.03
N TRP A 131 -5.58 -20.71 -15.28
CA TRP A 131 -6.24 -21.82 -15.95
C TRP A 131 -7.34 -21.30 -16.89
N SER A 132 -7.41 -21.88 -18.08
CA SER A 132 -8.44 -21.54 -19.08
C SER A 132 -9.17 -22.78 -19.54
N SER A 133 -10.49 -22.72 -19.63
CA SER A 133 -11.33 -23.80 -20.12
C SER A 133 -12.58 -23.25 -20.82
N GLY A 134 -12.72 -23.55 -22.10
CA GLY A 134 -13.81 -23.02 -22.92
C GLY A 134 -13.80 -21.50 -22.96
N ILE A 135 -14.90 -20.90 -22.51
CA ILE A 135 -15.05 -19.43 -22.44
C ILE A 135 -14.47 -18.81 -21.16
N TRP A 136 -14.06 -19.64 -20.19
CA TRP A 136 -13.65 -19.19 -18.87
C TRP A 136 -12.15 -19.09 -18.73
N ARG A 137 -11.68 -18.01 -18.10
CA ARG A 137 -10.31 -17.84 -17.62
C ARG A 137 -10.34 -17.56 -16.12
N PHE A 138 -9.50 -18.28 -15.40
CA PHE A 138 -9.31 -18.12 -13.95
C PHE A 138 -7.86 -17.74 -13.70
N THR A 139 -7.65 -16.73 -12.87
CA THR A 139 -6.34 -16.34 -12.35
C THR A 139 -6.45 -16.28 -10.84
N GLY A 140 -5.72 -17.13 -10.16
CA GLY A 140 -5.65 -17.18 -8.71
C GLY A 140 -4.27 -16.79 -8.22
N GLU A 141 -4.19 -16.02 -7.14
CA GLU A 141 -2.95 -15.63 -6.50
C GLU A 141 -3.04 -15.76 -4.99
N TYR A 142 -1.97 -16.20 -4.38
CA TYR A 142 -1.75 -16.11 -2.94
C TYR A 142 -0.52 -15.27 -2.70
N SER A 143 -0.63 -14.26 -1.86
CA SER A 143 0.49 -13.43 -1.45
C SER A 143 0.68 -13.47 0.06
N GLY A 144 1.92 -13.37 0.46
CA GLY A 144 2.29 -13.26 1.86
C GLY A 144 3.39 -12.24 2.05
N LYS A 145 3.48 -11.75 3.27
CA LYS A 145 4.52 -10.82 3.72
C LYS A 145 4.97 -11.24 5.10
N ARG A 146 6.26 -11.17 5.36
CA ARG A 146 6.84 -11.22 6.69
C ARG A 146 7.61 -9.95 6.96
N VAL A 147 7.23 -9.23 8.00
CA VAL A 147 7.96 -8.08 8.52
C VAL A 147 9.11 -8.57 9.39
N LEU A 148 10.33 -8.20 9.04
CA LEU A 148 11.55 -8.59 9.75
C LEU A 148 11.81 -7.62 10.92
N ASP A 149 12.42 -8.13 11.98
CA ASP A 149 12.69 -7.36 13.21
C ASP A 149 11.44 -6.64 13.75
N PHE A 150 10.29 -7.31 13.60
CA PHE A 150 8.99 -6.76 13.97
C PHE A 150 8.88 -6.53 15.47
N PHE A 151 8.39 -5.35 15.84
CA PHE A 151 7.88 -5.07 17.18
C PHE A 151 6.50 -4.39 17.09
N PRO A 152 5.54 -4.78 17.94
CA PRO A 152 4.19 -4.25 17.87
C PRO A 152 4.17 -2.75 18.17
N SER A 153 3.32 -2.01 17.45
CA SER A 153 3.03 -0.61 17.80
C SER A 153 2.14 -0.57 19.05
N THR A 154 2.50 0.28 20.00
CA THR A 154 1.65 0.60 21.16
C THR A 154 0.67 1.73 20.85
N ALA A 155 0.89 2.47 19.75
CA ALA A 155 0.04 3.56 19.30
C ALA A 155 -0.96 3.06 18.24
N GLU A 156 -2.19 3.58 18.30
CA GLU A 156 -3.15 3.38 17.22
C GLU A 156 -2.78 4.28 16.02
N PRO A 157 -2.93 3.79 14.78
CA PRO A 157 -2.65 4.59 13.60
C PRO A 157 -3.76 5.64 13.43
N ILE A 158 -3.51 6.86 13.90
CA ILE A 158 -4.44 7.98 13.78
C ILE A 158 -3.85 8.98 12.79
N LEU A 159 -4.57 9.22 11.69
CA LEU A 159 -4.30 10.32 10.78
C LEU A 159 -5.62 10.91 10.25
N GLY A 160 -5.63 12.20 9.99
CA GLY A 160 -6.80 12.89 9.48
C GLY A 160 -7.81 13.30 10.57
N THR A 161 -9.09 13.22 10.25
CA THR A 161 -10.21 13.65 11.12
C THR A 161 -10.29 12.92 12.46
N GLN A 162 -9.54 11.83 12.64
CA GLN A 162 -9.50 11.04 13.87
C GLN A 162 -8.48 11.60 14.90
N MET A 163 -7.63 12.57 14.51
CA MET A 163 -6.77 13.28 15.43
C MET A 163 -7.61 14.25 16.26
N ASP A 164 -8.17 13.75 17.37
CA ASP A 164 -9.01 14.54 18.25
C ASP A 164 -8.17 15.21 19.34
N LEU A 165 -8.14 16.55 19.31
CA LEU A 165 -7.52 17.35 20.38
C LEU A 165 -8.17 17.10 21.75
N ALA A 166 -9.45 16.77 21.79
CA ALA A 166 -10.13 16.42 23.02
C ALA A 166 -9.57 15.15 23.66
N ALA A 167 -9.05 14.22 22.86
CA ALA A 167 -8.36 13.04 23.36
C ALA A 167 -6.96 13.33 23.93
N LEU A 168 -6.30 14.40 23.48
CA LEU A 168 -5.01 14.84 24.03
C LEU A 168 -5.14 15.60 25.35
N ALA A 169 -6.22 16.37 25.55
CA ALA A 169 -6.38 17.22 26.71
C ALA A 169 -6.23 16.49 28.06
N PRO A 170 -6.84 15.32 28.32
CA PRO A 170 -6.63 14.58 29.56
C PRO A 170 -5.21 14.02 29.69
N LEU A 171 -4.52 13.70 28.58
CA LEU A 171 -3.16 13.18 28.59
C LEU A 171 -2.14 14.26 29.00
N LEU A 172 -2.39 15.52 28.64
CA LEU A 172 -1.55 16.66 29.03
C LEU A 172 -1.50 16.87 30.57
N LEU A 173 -2.48 16.32 31.29
CA LEU A 173 -2.53 16.38 32.75
C LEU A 173 -1.71 15.27 33.44
N VAL A 174 -1.22 14.28 32.64
CA VAL A 174 -0.42 13.17 33.19
C VAL A 174 1.03 13.64 33.38
N PRO A 175 1.59 13.56 34.57
CA PRO A 175 2.98 13.94 34.83
C PRO A 175 3.94 13.12 33.96
N GLY A 176 4.82 13.81 33.23
CA GLY A 176 5.81 13.15 32.35
C GLY A 176 5.28 12.74 30.98
N PHE A 177 4.04 13.07 30.65
CA PHE A 177 3.53 12.85 29.27
C PHE A 177 4.23 13.81 28.29
N ASP A 178 4.78 13.24 27.22
CA ASP A 178 5.39 13.99 26.12
C ASP A 178 4.49 13.94 24.89
N PRO A 179 3.78 15.02 24.58
CA PRO A 179 2.83 15.06 23.47
C PRO A 179 3.51 14.98 22.10
N GLU A 180 4.75 15.47 21.94
CA GLU A 180 5.49 15.36 20.68
C GLU A 180 5.82 13.90 20.37
N THR A 181 6.38 13.18 21.35
CA THR A 181 6.66 11.74 21.22
C THR A 181 5.38 10.95 20.95
N TYR A 182 4.28 11.29 21.59
CA TYR A 182 2.99 10.65 21.37
C TYR A 182 2.51 10.81 19.91
N ILE A 183 2.52 12.03 19.36
CA ILE A 183 2.14 12.31 17.98
C ILE A 183 3.09 11.58 17.01
N LYS A 184 4.38 11.60 17.28
CA LYS A 184 5.38 10.90 16.48
C LYS A 184 5.13 9.39 16.42
N GLN A 185 4.73 8.78 17.53
CA GLN A 185 4.36 7.36 17.57
C GLN A 185 3.11 7.07 16.73
N GLN A 186 2.12 7.95 16.73
CA GLN A 186 0.92 7.81 15.89
C GLN A 186 1.24 7.94 14.40
N VAL A 187 2.10 8.90 14.02
CA VAL A 187 2.59 9.03 12.65
C VAL A 187 3.35 7.76 12.23
N GLY A 188 4.19 7.23 13.12
CA GLY A 188 4.87 5.94 12.89
C GLY A 188 3.90 4.77 12.72
N ALA A 189 2.85 4.69 13.54
CA ALA A 189 1.82 3.67 13.43
C ALA A 189 1.04 3.78 12.11
N PHE A 190 0.78 5.00 11.65
CA PHE A 190 0.16 5.22 10.34
C PHE A 190 1.06 4.78 9.18
N ASN A 191 2.35 5.10 9.22
CA ASN A 191 3.29 4.60 8.22
C ASN A 191 3.32 3.07 8.18
N ARG A 192 3.22 2.40 9.33
CA ARG A 192 3.11 0.94 9.43
C ARG A 192 1.80 0.41 8.83
N LEU A 193 0.67 1.08 9.10
CA LEU A 193 -0.62 0.74 8.50
C LEU A 193 -0.53 0.83 6.97
N TYR A 194 -0.02 1.94 6.46
CA TYR A 194 0.13 2.20 5.04
C TYR A 194 1.04 1.19 4.31
N ASN A 195 2.08 0.71 4.99
CA ASN A 195 3.00 -0.30 4.47
C ASN A 195 2.55 -1.75 4.75
N ASN A 196 1.38 -1.97 5.34
CA ASN A 196 0.95 -3.29 5.82
C ASN A 196 1.99 -3.93 6.76
N GLN A 197 2.38 -3.21 7.83
CA GLN A 197 3.39 -3.63 8.80
C GLN A 197 2.90 -3.50 10.26
N LEU A 198 1.58 -3.52 10.50
CA LEU A 198 1.00 -3.58 11.85
C LEU A 198 1.08 -4.97 12.47
N HIS A 199 1.28 -6.01 11.65
CA HIS A 199 1.45 -7.39 12.05
C HIS A 199 2.75 -7.96 11.48
N GLU A 200 3.32 -8.98 12.13
CA GLU A 200 4.54 -9.65 11.65
C GLU A 200 4.30 -10.40 10.34
N TYR A 201 3.11 -11.00 10.17
CA TYR A 201 2.74 -11.77 8.99
C TYR A 201 1.47 -11.24 8.37
N TYR A 202 1.46 -11.18 7.04
CA TYR A 202 0.27 -10.92 6.23
C TYR A 202 0.03 -12.06 5.25
N HIS A 203 -1.24 -12.36 5.05
CA HIS A 203 -1.70 -13.37 4.10
C HIS A 203 -2.86 -12.80 3.32
N SER A 204 -2.76 -12.90 1.99
CA SER A 204 -3.80 -12.40 1.08
C SER A 204 -4.03 -13.41 -0.04
N ALA A 205 -5.21 -13.37 -0.62
CA ALA A 205 -5.51 -14.09 -1.85
C ALA A 205 -6.27 -13.21 -2.82
N GLY A 206 -5.98 -13.40 -4.09
CA GLY A 206 -6.68 -12.79 -5.22
C GLY A 206 -7.29 -13.85 -6.12
N LEU A 207 -8.46 -13.56 -6.65
CA LEU A 207 -9.11 -14.37 -7.67
C LEU A 207 -9.71 -13.47 -8.74
N ARG A 208 -9.34 -13.70 -10.00
CA ARG A 208 -10.00 -13.11 -11.17
C ARG A 208 -10.68 -14.21 -11.95
N ILE A 209 -11.95 -13.98 -12.28
CA ILE A 209 -12.74 -14.82 -13.18
C ILE A 209 -13.16 -13.94 -14.34
N GLU A 210 -12.88 -14.39 -15.56
CA GLU A 210 -13.26 -13.71 -16.79
C GLU A 210 -13.96 -14.70 -17.73
N ALA A 211 -14.99 -14.25 -18.42
CA ALA A 211 -15.63 -15.02 -19.47
C ALA A 211 -15.45 -14.32 -20.83
N GLU A 212 -15.13 -15.09 -21.86
CA GLU A 212 -15.05 -14.61 -23.23
C GLU A 212 -16.33 -14.98 -23.99
N LEU A 213 -17.18 -13.98 -24.24
CA LEU A 213 -18.47 -14.13 -24.88
C LEU A 213 -18.49 -13.42 -26.23
N LEU A 214 -19.42 -13.84 -27.10
CA LEU A 214 -19.62 -13.21 -28.41
C LEU A 214 -18.34 -13.12 -29.26
N TYR A 215 -17.54 -14.21 -29.28
CA TYR A 215 -16.26 -14.27 -30.01
C TYR A 215 -15.27 -13.17 -29.53
N GLY A 216 -15.14 -12.97 -28.23
CA GLY A 216 -14.22 -12.00 -27.63
C GLY A 216 -14.70 -10.54 -27.67
N LYS A 217 -15.96 -10.28 -28.10
CA LYS A 217 -16.53 -8.93 -28.12
C LYS A 217 -17.10 -8.50 -26.78
N LEU A 218 -17.42 -9.43 -25.90
CA LEU A 218 -17.94 -9.16 -24.55
C LEU A 218 -17.16 -9.95 -23.51
N LEU A 219 -16.50 -9.26 -22.61
CA LEU A 219 -15.58 -9.82 -21.61
C LEU A 219 -16.00 -9.35 -20.20
N PRO A 220 -17.02 -9.97 -19.60
CA PRO A 220 -17.31 -9.74 -18.19
C PRO A 220 -16.24 -10.38 -17.34
N SER A 221 -15.84 -9.70 -16.27
CA SER A 221 -14.90 -10.21 -15.27
C SER A 221 -15.24 -9.71 -13.87
N VAL A 222 -14.80 -10.45 -12.89
CA VAL A 222 -14.76 -10.02 -11.49
C VAL A 222 -13.38 -10.34 -10.92
N THR A 223 -12.77 -9.35 -10.27
CA THR A 223 -11.54 -9.52 -9.50
C THR A 223 -11.84 -9.31 -8.04
N THR A 224 -11.39 -10.20 -7.18
CA THR A 224 -11.54 -10.11 -5.74
C THR A 224 -10.17 -10.22 -5.10
N LEU A 225 -9.84 -9.29 -4.20
CA LEU A 225 -8.63 -9.33 -3.37
C LEU A 225 -9.04 -9.35 -1.90
N CYS A 226 -8.54 -10.29 -1.14
CA CYS A 226 -8.83 -10.45 0.28
C CYS A 226 -7.53 -10.52 1.07
N ASN A 227 -7.34 -9.59 2.01
CA ASN A 227 -6.29 -9.68 3.00
C ASN A 227 -6.87 -10.29 4.29
N PHE A 228 -6.47 -11.52 4.61
CA PHE A 228 -6.99 -12.25 5.75
C PHE A 228 -6.49 -11.70 7.09
N THR A 229 -5.31 -11.08 7.10
CA THR A 229 -4.69 -10.53 8.30
C THR A 229 -5.35 -9.22 8.72
N SER A 230 -5.46 -8.24 7.80
CA SER A 230 -6.12 -6.95 8.06
C SER A 230 -7.65 -7.04 7.96
N ARG A 231 -8.19 -8.12 7.35
CA ARG A 231 -9.61 -8.32 7.02
C ARG A 231 -10.13 -7.25 6.06
N ASP A 232 -9.33 -6.98 5.04
CA ASP A 232 -9.66 -6.09 3.95
C ASP A 232 -10.13 -6.88 2.74
N LEU A 233 -11.13 -6.36 2.05
CA LEU A 233 -11.73 -6.96 0.86
C LEU A 233 -11.91 -5.88 -0.22
N LEU A 234 -11.44 -6.17 -1.43
CA LEU A 234 -11.69 -5.39 -2.63
C LEU A 234 -12.42 -6.27 -3.66
N ILE A 235 -13.51 -5.77 -4.22
CA ILE A 235 -14.24 -6.43 -5.30
C ILE A 235 -14.31 -5.46 -6.48
N MET A 236 -13.85 -5.91 -7.65
CA MET A 236 -13.81 -5.13 -8.89
C MET A 236 -14.58 -5.86 -9.99
N PRO A 237 -15.90 -5.70 -10.12
CA PRO A 237 -16.63 -6.15 -11.28
C PRO A 237 -16.36 -5.25 -12.48
N GLU A 238 -16.13 -5.84 -13.64
CA GLU A 238 -15.83 -5.14 -14.90
C GLU A 238 -16.49 -5.81 -16.07
N VAL A 239 -16.96 -5.04 -17.03
CA VAL A 239 -17.42 -5.51 -18.33
C VAL A 239 -16.71 -4.72 -19.41
N ARG A 240 -15.97 -5.43 -20.28
CA ARG A 240 -15.35 -4.85 -21.49
C ARG A 240 -16.14 -5.26 -22.72
N VAL A 241 -16.48 -4.26 -23.52
CA VAL A 241 -17.18 -4.47 -24.80
C VAL A 241 -16.31 -3.96 -25.94
N LYS A 242 -16.10 -4.78 -26.96
CA LYS A 242 -15.33 -4.45 -28.16
C LYS A 242 -16.29 -4.40 -29.38
N PRO A 243 -16.95 -3.25 -29.64
CA PRO A 243 -17.86 -3.13 -30.78
C PRO A 243 -17.13 -3.27 -32.13
N SER A 244 -15.86 -2.84 -32.19
CA SER A 244 -14.96 -2.99 -33.33
C SER A 244 -13.53 -3.19 -32.85
N ASP A 245 -12.61 -3.55 -33.73
CA ASP A 245 -11.20 -3.83 -33.42
C ASP A 245 -10.47 -2.58 -32.86
N GLY A 246 -10.94 -1.39 -33.20
CA GLY A 246 -10.32 -0.13 -32.76
C GLY A 246 -11.02 0.54 -31.55
N LEU A 247 -12.08 -0.07 -31.01
CA LEU A 247 -12.85 0.54 -29.93
C LEU A 247 -13.09 -0.45 -28.81
N THR A 248 -12.70 -0.09 -27.58
CA THR A 248 -12.99 -0.85 -26.35
C THR A 248 -13.69 0.06 -25.35
N LEU A 249 -14.89 -0.31 -24.97
CA LEU A 249 -15.64 0.32 -23.87
C LEU A 249 -15.50 -0.55 -22.63
N THR A 250 -15.09 0.04 -21.53
CA THR A 250 -14.98 -0.63 -20.24
C THR A 250 -15.89 0.06 -19.22
N VAL A 251 -16.70 -0.71 -18.53
CA VAL A 251 -17.53 -0.26 -17.40
C VAL A 251 -17.19 -1.13 -16.20
N GLY A 252 -16.90 -0.53 -15.07
CA GLY A 252 -16.56 -1.26 -13.86
C GLY A 252 -16.83 -0.47 -12.60
N ALA A 253 -16.58 -1.13 -11.48
CA ALA A 253 -16.65 -0.53 -10.16
C ALA A 253 -15.54 -1.06 -9.27
N GLU A 254 -15.16 -0.29 -8.25
CA GLU A 254 -14.26 -0.66 -7.18
C GLU A 254 -15.00 -0.54 -5.86
N ILE A 255 -15.03 -1.62 -5.08
CA ILE A 255 -15.75 -1.73 -3.83
C ILE A 255 -14.78 -2.17 -2.75
N TYR A 256 -14.38 -1.23 -1.92
CA TYR A 256 -13.49 -1.43 -0.77
C TYR A 256 -14.32 -1.67 0.49
N SER A 257 -13.93 -2.65 1.28
CA SER A 257 -14.52 -2.96 2.57
C SER A 257 -13.44 -3.49 3.51
N GLY A 258 -13.41 -3.02 4.74
CA GLY A 258 -12.41 -3.44 5.71
C GLY A 258 -12.96 -3.48 7.13
N LYS A 259 -12.20 -4.14 8.02
CA LYS A 259 -12.47 -4.08 9.46
C LYS A 259 -12.18 -2.66 9.94
N LYS A 260 -12.99 -2.17 10.91
CA LYS A 260 -12.80 -0.84 11.53
C LYS A 260 -11.33 -0.60 11.91
N GLY A 261 -10.76 0.49 11.39
CA GLY A 261 -9.35 0.88 11.57
C GLY A 261 -8.36 0.19 10.62
N SER A 262 -8.82 -0.63 9.66
CA SER A 262 -7.97 -1.13 8.58
C SER A 262 -7.80 -0.09 7.47
N LEU A 263 -6.87 -0.34 6.55
CA LEU A 263 -6.63 0.59 5.45
C LEU A 263 -7.88 0.76 4.58
N TYR A 264 -8.60 -0.33 4.26
CA TYR A 264 -9.78 -0.27 3.41
C TYR A 264 -11.00 0.34 4.12
N ASP A 265 -11.08 0.26 5.45
CA ASP A 265 -12.08 1.01 6.24
C ASP A 265 -11.84 2.52 6.15
N ILE A 266 -10.57 2.95 6.13
CA ILE A 266 -10.22 4.38 6.04
C ILE A 266 -10.49 4.94 4.64
N VAL A 267 -10.24 4.14 3.59
CA VAL A 267 -10.30 4.63 2.20
C VAL A 267 -11.65 4.38 1.52
N ASN A 268 -12.53 3.55 2.07
CA ASN A 268 -13.79 3.15 1.43
C ASN A 268 -14.71 4.34 1.09
N ASP A 269 -14.75 5.36 1.95
CA ASP A 269 -15.64 6.52 1.78
C ASP A 269 -15.31 7.37 0.54
N PHE A 270 -14.07 7.31 0.06
CA PHE A 270 -13.62 8.12 -1.08
C PHE A 270 -13.08 7.29 -2.27
N MET A 271 -12.80 5.99 -2.07
CA MET A 271 -12.31 5.12 -3.15
C MET A 271 -13.41 4.25 -3.76
N ASN A 272 -14.52 4.02 -3.06
CA ASN A 272 -15.64 3.31 -3.65
C ASN A 272 -16.22 4.10 -4.82
N GLY A 273 -16.30 3.50 -5.99
CA GLY A 273 -16.73 4.21 -7.19
C GLY A 273 -17.01 3.30 -8.37
N ALA A 274 -17.69 3.87 -9.37
CA ALA A 274 -17.88 3.27 -10.68
C ALA A 274 -17.15 4.12 -11.73
N TYR A 275 -16.67 3.46 -12.78
CA TYR A 275 -15.96 4.11 -13.87
C TYR A 275 -16.40 3.62 -15.23
N VAL A 276 -16.23 4.49 -16.22
CA VAL A 276 -16.36 4.19 -17.64
C VAL A 276 -15.12 4.69 -18.35
N SER A 277 -14.53 3.87 -19.23
CA SER A 277 -13.40 4.25 -20.07
C SER A 277 -13.60 3.78 -21.51
N LEU A 278 -13.02 4.53 -22.45
CA LEU A 278 -13.02 4.30 -23.89
C LEU A 278 -11.60 4.09 -24.38
#